data_0747e7742ddc0bb3cf898ec3f3f87256
#
_entry.id   0747e7742ddc0bb3cf898ec3f3f87256
#
_cell.length_a   1.000
_cell.length_b   1.000
_cell.length_c   1.000
_cell.angle_alpha   90.00
_cell.angle_beta   90.00
_cell.angle_gamma   90.00
#
_symmetry.space_group_name_H-M   'P 1'
#
loop_
_entity.id
_entity.type
_entity.pdbx_description
1 polymer ?
#
loop_
_entity_poly.entity_id
_entity_poly.type
_entity_poly.pdbx_seq_one_letter_code
_entity_poly.pdbx_strand_id
1 'polypeptide(L)'
;MINICYGLSINTSEKGETIMLDFRMETFLTVCNDMNFTHAAEHLNLTQPAVSQHIKHLEKTYGTELFIRDKKKLRLTPAGEILRSALETMRNDENTLKKRMQESLKGKKVLTFGVTMTIGEYAIVPALSRFVKTHPDMDFHIRYGNTQTLLTYLCEGTIDFAIVEGYFSGDHYETRIYKAEEYIAVASADHTFENSVHSLKDLTSERLLIREHGSGTRAILTKTLALKNMSVKDFRHLVEIENIHTIVTLLKEDCGISFLYKAAVEQELKKGTLV
;
A
#
# COMPACT_ATOMS: atom_id res chain seq x y z
N MET A 1 2.29 5.29 12.81
CA MET A 1 3.35 6.13 12.21
C MET A 1 3.04 6.35 10.74
N ILE A 2 3.22 7.57 10.27
CA ILE A 2 3.12 7.93 8.86
C ILE A 2 4.54 7.86 8.29
N ASN A 3 4.72 7.14 7.19
CA ASN A 3 6.01 6.88 6.58
C ASN A 3 6.06 7.42 5.16
N ILE A 4 7.20 7.94 4.75
CA ILE A 4 7.54 8.21 3.35
C ILE A 4 8.35 7.01 2.86
N CYS A 5 7.91 6.38 1.79
CA CYS A 5 8.55 5.23 1.17
C CYS A 5 9.10 5.61 -0.20
N TYR A 6 10.32 5.18 -0.46
CA TYR A 6 11.01 5.31 -1.74
C TYR A 6 11.36 3.91 -2.25
N GLY A 7 11.37 3.71 -3.57
CA GLY A 7 11.97 2.52 -4.15
C GLY A 7 13.47 2.48 -3.83
N LEU A 8 14.00 1.30 -3.53
CA LEU A 8 15.43 1.12 -3.36
C LEU A 8 16.12 1.34 -4.71
N SER A 9 16.85 2.45 -4.85
CA SER A 9 17.76 2.65 -5.98
C SER A 9 19.07 1.92 -5.64
N ILE A 10 19.39 0.88 -6.39
CA ILE A 10 20.74 0.30 -6.32
C ILE A 10 21.67 1.34 -6.95
N ASN A 11 22.52 1.95 -6.14
CA ASN A 11 23.63 2.79 -6.62
C ASN A 11 24.66 1.89 -7.31
N THR A 12 24.41 1.55 -8.57
CA THR A 12 25.42 0.93 -9.42
C THR A 12 26.16 2.02 -10.18
N SER A 13 27.23 2.50 -9.55
CA SER A 13 28.30 3.12 -10.32
C SER A 13 29.09 1.99 -11.00
N GLU A 14 28.65 1.59 -12.20
CA GLU A 14 29.53 1.03 -13.22
C GLU A 14 28.76 0.89 -14.54
N LYS A 15 29.46 1.26 -15.62
CA LYS A 15 28.99 1.23 -16.99
C LYS A 15 28.54 -0.17 -17.38
N GLY A 16 27.23 -0.37 -17.58
CA GLY A 16 26.67 -1.60 -18.11
C GLY A 16 25.46 -1.29 -18.97
N GLU A 17 25.37 -1.94 -20.10
CA GLU A 17 24.28 -1.84 -21.07
C GLU A 17 22.93 -1.91 -20.39
N THR A 18 22.02 -1.02 -20.78
CA THR A 18 20.64 -0.98 -20.26
C THR A 18 19.93 -2.25 -20.68
N ILE A 19 19.84 -3.21 -19.77
CA ILE A 19 19.15 -4.46 -20.00
C ILE A 19 17.66 -4.17 -19.86
N MET A 20 16.95 -4.08 -20.99
CA MET A 20 15.50 -4.18 -20.99
C MET A 20 15.13 -5.54 -20.40
N LEU A 21 14.21 -5.57 -19.45
CA LEU A 21 13.74 -6.82 -18.85
C LEU A 21 13.30 -7.80 -19.94
N ASP A 22 13.92 -8.99 -19.99
CA ASP A 22 13.49 -10.07 -20.88
C ASP A 22 12.04 -10.43 -20.58
N PHE A 23 11.24 -10.68 -21.60
CA PHE A 23 9.81 -11.04 -21.46
C PHE A 23 9.57 -12.26 -20.54
N ARG A 24 10.56 -13.12 -20.32
CA ARG A 24 10.50 -14.23 -19.35
C ARG A 24 10.53 -13.73 -17.91
N MET A 25 11.23 -12.61 -17.66
CA MET A 25 11.26 -11.97 -16.35
C MET A 25 9.88 -11.33 -16.03
N GLU A 26 9.24 -10.72 -17.03
CA GLU A 26 7.85 -10.24 -16.90
C GLU A 26 6.89 -11.41 -16.66
N THR A 27 7.08 -12.55 -17.35
CA THR A 27 6.31 -13.77 -17.09
C THR A 27 6.48 -14.23 -15.64
N PHE A 28 7.70 -14.23 -15.11
CA PHE A 28 7.98 -14.63 -13.74
C PHE A 28 7.28 -13.70 -12.74
N LEU A 29 7.38 -12.37 -12.92
CA LEU A 29 6.70 -11.38 -12.06
C LEU A 29 5.17 -11.56 -12.09
N THR A 30 4.59 -11.83 -13.25
CA THR A 30 3.14 -12.07 -13.38
C THR A 30 2.75 -13.34 -12.62
N VAL A 31 3.53 -14.44 -12.74
CA VAL A 31 3.28 -15.67 -11.96
C VAL A 31 3.42 -15.42 -10.46
N CYS A 32 4.36 -14.56 -10.01
CA CYS A 32 4.49 -14.17 -8.61
C CYS A 32 3.25 -13.43 -8.08
N ASN A 33 2.63 -12.60 -8.90
CA ASN A 33 1.43 -11.86 -8.51
C ASN A 33 0.20 -12.76 -8.44
N ASP A 34 0.01 -13.61 -9.43
CA ASP A 34 -1.17 -14.47 -9.55
C ASP A 34 -1.07 -15.76 -8.72
N MET A 35 0.14 -16.19 -8.36
CA MET A 35 0.45 -17.49 -7.76
C MET A 35 -0.26 -18.65 -8.48
N ASN A 36 -0.47 -18.49 -9.79
CA ASN A 36 -1.16 -19.43 -10.66
C ASN A 36 -0.69 -19.30 -12.10
N PHE A 37 -0.12 -20.38 -12.64
CA PHE A 37 0.42 -20.42 -14.01
C PHE A 37 -0.67 -20.21 -15.09
N THR A 38 -1.90 -20.67 -14.84
CA THR A 38 -3.00 -20.53 -15.80
C THR A 38 -3.50 -19.09 -15.83
N HIS A 39 -3.73 -18.46 -14.69
CA HIS A 39 -4.12 -17.05 -14.63
C HIS A 39 -3.03 -16.14 -15.21
N ALA A 40 -1.76 -16.38 -14.88
CA ALA A 40 -0.65 -15.65 -15.47
C ALA A 40 -0.60 -15.78 -17.00
N ALA A 41 -0.92 -16.97 -17.53
CA ALA A 41 -0.99 -17.19 -18.98
C ALA A 41 -2.14 -16.37 -19.62
N GLU A 42 -3.30 -16.30 -19.00
CA GLU A 42 -4.42 -15.48 -19.43
C GLU A 42 -4.07 -13.99 -19.43
N HIS A 43 -3.47 -13.48 -18.34
CA HIS A 43 -3.02 -12.08 -18.23
C HIS A 43 -2.01 -11.68 -19.31
N LEU A 44 -1.10 -12.61 -19.65
CA LEU A 44 -0.03 -12.37 -20.62
C LEU A 44 -0.45 -12.67 -22.07
N ASN A 45 -1.67 -13.14 -22.29
CA ASN A 45 -2.14 -13.66 -23.59
C ASN A 45 -1.21 -14.77 -24.14
N LEU A 46 -0.72 -15.65 -23.25
CA LEU A 46 0.11 -16.80 -23.55
C LEU A 46 -0.62 -18.11 -23.24
N THR A 47 -0.03 -19.23 -23.65
CA THR A 47 -0.49 -20.54 -23.19
C THR A 47 0.21 -20.92 -21.89
N GLN A 48 -0.46 -21.69 -21.03
CA GLN A 48 0.13 -22.18 -19.77
C GLN A 48 1.44 -22.98 -19.99
N PRO A 49 1.57 -23.84 -21.05
CA PRO A 49 2.86 -24.46 -21.38
C PRO A 49 3.98 -23.47 -21.69
N ALA A 50 3.67 -22.35 -22.39
CA ALA A 50 4.65 -21.30 -22.68
C ALA A 50 5.12 -20.61 -21.39
N VAL A 51 4.20 -20.24 -20.49
CA VAL A 51 4.55 -19.70 -19.17
C VAL A 51 5.44 -20.67 -18.40
N SER A 52 5.08 -21.98 -18.36
CA SER A 52 5.90 -23.00 -17.70
C SER A 52 7.30 -23.13 -18.32
N GLN A 53 7.41 -22.99 -19.65
CA GLN A 53 8.69 -23.03 -20.34
C GLN A 53 9.57 -21.81 -20.01
N HIS A 54 8.96 -20.61 -19.90
CA HIS A 54 9.67 -19.41 -19.48
C HIS A 54 10.26 -19.57 -18.07
N ILE A 55 9.47 -20.06 -17.12
CA ILE A 55 9.94 -20.31 -15.75
C ILE A 55 11.07 -21.33 -15.72
N LYS A 56 10.89 -22.47 -16.39
CA LYS A 56 11.97 -23.50 -16.50
C LYS A 56 13.24 -22.94 -17.12
N HIS A 57 13.14 -22.04 -18.09
CA HIS A 57 14.30 -21.37 -18.66
C HIS A 57 15.05 -20.54 -17.62
N LEU A 58 14.32 -19.72 -16.83
CA LEU A 58 14.91 -18.94 -15.75
C LEU A 58 15.54 -19.83 -14.68
N GLU A 59 14.85 -20.88 -14.24
CA GLU A 59 15.36 -21.87 -13.29
C GLU A 59 16.66 -22.53 -13.79
N LYS A 60 16.71 -22.86 -15.08
CA LYS A 60 17.94 -23.36 -15.70
C LYS A 60 19.05 -22.32 -15.75
N THR A 61 18.71 -21.07 -16.04
CA THR A 61 19.68 -19.95 -16.12
C THR A 61 20.30 -19.65 -14.76
N TYR A 62 19.49 -19.64 -13.70
CA TYR A 62 19.96 -19.38 -12.34
C TYR A 62 20.38 -20.63 -11.56
N GLY A 63 20.20 -21.83 -12.14
CA GLY A 63 20.60 -23.10 -11.54
C GLY A 63 19.82 -23.51 -10.30
N THR A 64 18.62 -22.95 -10.09
CA THR A 64 17.79 -23.21 -8.91
C THR A 64 16.31 -23.14 -9.23
N GLU A 65 15.49 -23.88 -8.47
CA GLU A 65 14.03 -23.76 -8.56
C GLU A 65 13.59 -22.41 -7.98
N LEU A 66 12.67 -21.74 -8.68
CA LEU A 66 12.09 -20.45 -8.28
C LEU A 66 10.72 -20.62 -7.63
N PHE A 67 10.01 -21.68 -7.97
CA PHE A 67 8.72 -22.04 -7.40
C PHE A 67 8.70 -23.47 -6.87
N ILE A 68 7.96 -23.67 -5.78
CA ILE A 68 7.64 -24.99 -5.22
C ILE A 68 6.15 -25.17 -5.09
N ARG A 69 5.68 -26.43 -5.15
CA ARG A 69 4.29 -26.79 -4.85
C ARG A 69 4.20 -27.41 -3.46
N ASP A 70 3.53 -26.71 -2.54
CA ASP A 70 3.21 -27.22 -1.21
C ASP A 70 1.70 -27.50 -1.13
N LYS A 71 1.32 -28.80 -0.98
CA LYS A 71 -0.08 -29.25 -0.81
C LYS A 71 -1.07 -28.58 -1.80
N LYS A 72 -0.73 -28.56 -3.10
CA LYS A 72 -1.48 -27.91 -4.19
C LYS A 72 -1.41 -26.38 -4.26
N LYS A 73 -0.68 -25.71 -3.38
CA LYS A 73 -0.43 -24.27 -3.47
C LYS A 73 0.94 -24.01 -4.08
N LEU A 74 0.98 -23.06 -5.02
CA LEU A 74 2.24 -22.54 -5.55
C LEU A 74 2.85 -21.59 -4.52
N ARG A 75 4.17 -21.68 -4.30
CA ARG A 75 4.94 -20.78 -3.44
C ARG A 75 6.27 -20.46 -4.08
N LEU A 76 6.81 -19.29 -3.79
CA LEU A 76 8.19 -18.95 -4.14
C LEU A 76 9.17 -19.73 -3.25
N THR A 77 10.31 -20.07 -3.81
CA THR A 77 11.49 -20.49 -3.05
C THR A 77 12.21 -19.26 -2.48
N PRO A 78 13.15 -19.38 -1.54
CA PRO A 78 14.02 -18.27 -1.15
C PRO A 78 14.76 -17.63 -2.34
N ALA A 79 15.19 -18.42 -3.32
CA ALA A 79 15.79 -17.91 -4.56
C ALA A 79 14.76 -17.16 -5.42
N GLY A 80 13.50 -17.65 -5.47
CA GLY A 80 12.40 -16.96 -6.14
C GLY A 80 12.10 -15.60 -5.52
N GLU A 81 12.11 -15.48 -4.19
CA GLU A 81 11.92 -14.20 -3.49
C GLU A 81 13.05 -13.20 -3.80
N ILE A 82 14.30 -13.68 -3.82
CA ILE A 82 15.46 -12.85 -4.20
C ILE A 82 15.30 -12.34 -5.63
N LEU A 83 14.98 -13.23 -6.58
CA LEU A 83 14.79 -12.86 -7.98
C LEU A 83 13.61 -11.88 -8.14
N ARG A 84 12.49 -12.11 -7.47
CA ARG A 84 11.33 -11.22 -7.47
C ARG A 84 11.72 -9.80 -7.04
N SER A 85 12.37 -9.68 -5.89
CA SER A 85 12.81 -8.38 -5.36
C SER A 85 13.75 -7.65 -6.33
N ALA A 86 14.72 -8.36 -6.89
CA ALA A 86 15.64 -7.79 -7.86
C ALA A 86 14.94 -7.31 -9.15
N LEU A 87 14.01 -8.09 -9.69
CA LEU A 87 13.27 -7.74 -10.90
C LEU A 87 12.28 -6.60 -10.69
N GLU A 88 11.63 -6.53 -9.52
CA GLU A 88 10.78 -5.39 -9.15
C GLU A 88 11.60 -4.08 -9.12
N THR A 89 12.82 -4.13 -8.56
CA THR A 89 13.75 -2.98 -8.55
C THR A 89 14.17 -2.60 -9.97
N MET A 90 14.58 -3.55 -10.80
CA MET A 90 14.99 -3.30 -12.19
C MET A 90 13.86 -2.69 -13.02
N ARG A 91 12.63 -3.17 -12.85
CA ARG A 91 11.44 -2.62 -13.53
C ARG A 91 11.16 -1.18 -13.11
N ASN A 92 11.30 -0.87 -11.82
CA ASN A 92 11.18 0.49 -11.30
C ASN A 92 12.24 1.40 -11.93
N ASP A 93 13.50 0.98 -11.97
CA ASP A 93 14.61 1.75 -12.54
C ASP A 93 14.41 2.01 -14.04
N GLU A 94 13.95 1.01 -14.81
CA GLU A 94 13.60 1.16 -16.22
C GLU A 94 12.48 2.19 -16.43
N ASN A 95 11.41 2.12 -15.65
CA ASN A 95 10.30 3.08 -15.74
C ASN A 95 10.74 4.50 -15.34
N THR A 96 11.56 4.62 -14.31
CA THR A 96 12.17 5.90 -13.90
C THR A 96 13.06 6.46 -14.99
N LEU A 97 13.86 5.64 -15.65
CA LEU A 97 14.69 6.04 -16.78
C LEU A 97 13.85 6.56 -17.95
N LYS A 98 12.83 5.79 -18.36
CA LYS A 98 11.89 6.18 -19.42
C LYS A 98 11.24 7.53 -19.12
N LYS A 99 10.80 7.74 -17.87
CA LYS A 99 10.21 9.00 -17.40
C LYS A 99 11.21 10.15 -17.51
N ARG A 100 12.42 9.99 -16.99
CA ARG A 100 13.48 11.03 -17.06
C ARG A 100 13.86 11.39 -18.49
N MET A 101 13.92 10.41 -19.40
CA MET A 101 14.15 10.66 -20.82
C MET A 101 13.04 11.51 -21.44
N GLN A 102 11.76 11.20 -21.13
CA GLN A 102 10.62 11.99 -21.61
C GLN A 102 10.59 13.40 -21.02
N GLU A 103 10.92 13.55 -19.75
CA GLU A 103 11.00 14.84 -19.06
C GLU A 103 12.12 15.72 -19.66
N SER A 104 13.28 15.12 -19.96
CA SER A 104 14.39 15.81 -20.63
C SER A 104 13.99 16.39 -21.98
N LEU A 105 13.15 15.68 -22.73
CA LEU A 105 12.63 16.14 -24.03
C LEU A 105 11.61 17.29 -23.90
N LYS A 106 10.85 17.31 -22.80
CA LYS A 106 9.76 18.28 -22.57
C LYS A 106 10.20 19.53 -21.82
N GLY A 107 11.40 19.54 -21.22
CA GLY A 107 11.93 20.65 -20.41
C GLY A 107 11.15 20.93 -19.11
N LYS A 108 10.21 20.07 -18.72
CA LYS A 108 9.40 20.19 -17.49
C LYS A 108 9.74 19.09 -16.50
N LYS A 109 9.88 19.49 -15.23
CA LYS A 109 10.01 18.54 -14.12
C LYS A 109 8.62 18.14 -13.63
N VAL A 110 8.35 16.85 -13.56
CA VAL A 110 7.09 16.29 -13.06
C VAL A 110 7.38 15.44 -11.84
N LEU A 111 6.70 15.71 -10.73
CA LEU A 111 6.77 14.90 -9.53
C LEU A 111 5.45 14.16 -9.33
N THR A 112 5.50 12.82 -9.37
CA THR A 112 4.33 11.98 -9.15
C THR A 112 4.49 11.23 -7.85
N PHE A 113 3.58 11.41 -6.89
CA PHE A 113 3.67 10.72 -5.61
C PHE A 113 2.30 10.20 -5.14
N GLY A 114 2.36 9.20 -4.27
CA GLY A 114 1.18 8.57 -3.70
C GLY A 114 0.92 9.01 -2.26
N VAL A 115 -0.35 9.17 -1.90
CA VAL A 115 -0.76 9.41 -0.52
C VAL A 115 -1.98 8.56 -0.19
N THR A 116 -2.06 8.05 1.04
CA THR A 116 -3.29 7.42 1.49
C THR A 116 -4.37 8.48 1.73
N MET A 117 -5.64 8.06 1.70
CA MET A 117 -6.77 8.99 1.86
C MET A 117 -6.65 9.83 3.13
N THR A 118 -6.35 9.21 4.26
CA THR A 118 -6.22 9.91 5.54
C THR A 118 -5.10 10.95 5.51
N ILE A 119 -3.94 10.59 4.96
CA ILE A 119 -2.78 11.48 4.89
C ILE A 119 -3.04 12.62 3.91
N GLY A 120 -3.58 12.31 2.75
CA GLY A 120 -3.84 13.28 1.69
C GLY A 120 -4.87 14.34 2.08
N GLU A 121 -5.88 13.96 2.86
CA GLU A 121 -6.93 14.89 3.28
C GLU A 121 -6.58 15.66 4.55
N TYR A 122 -5.89 15.03 5.52
CA TYR A 122 -5.78 15.59 6.86
C TYR A 122 -4.34 15.92 7.30
N ALA A 123 -3.31 15.32 6.72
CA ALA A 123 -1.95 15.46 7.25
C ALA A 123 -1.00 16.26 6.34
N ILE A 124 -1.09 16.10 5.01
CA ILE A 124 -0.07 16.62 4.09
C ILE A 124 -0.38 18.04 3.56
N VAL A 125 -1.65 18.46 3.57
CA VAL A 125 -2.10 19.69 2.88
C VAL A 125 -1.28 20.94 3.23
N PRO A 126 -0.94 21.23 4.50
CA PRO A 126 -0.13 22.42 4.82
C PRO A 126 1.29 22.35 4.22
N ALA A 127 1.92 21.18 4.25
CA ALA A 127 3.26 20.99 3.67
C ALA A 127 3.21 21.05 2.14
N LEU A 128 2.23 20.40 1.53
CA LEU A 128 2.00 20.41 0.09
C LEU A 128 1.72 21.82 -0.43
N SER A 129 0.85 22.58 0.24
CA SER A 129 0.56 23.97 -0.15
C SER A 129 1.81 24.85 -0.18
N ARG A 130 2.69 24.70 0.81
CA ARG A 130 3.97 25.40 0.84
C ARG A 130 4.87 24.96 -0.31
N PHE A 131 4.98 23.65 -0.53
CA PHE A 131 5.83 23.08 -1.56
C PHE A 131 5.41 23.52 -2.96
N VAL A 132 4.13 23.47 -3.29
CA VAL A 132 3.59 23.94 -4.58
C VAL A 132 3.89 25.43 -4.81
N LYS A 133 3.73 26.27 -3.78
CA LYS A 133 4.03 27.71 -3.87
C LYS A 133 5.51 28.01 -4.08
N THR A 134 6.40 27.18 -3.56
CA THR A 134 7.87 27.37 -3.70
C THR A 134 8.46 26.76 -4.97
N HIS A 135 7.68 25.95 -5.70
CA HIS A 135 8.12 25.28 -6.93
C HIS A 135 7.12 25.52 -8.09
N PRO A 136 6.95 26.77 -8.55
CA PRO A 136 5.95 27.12 -9.57
C PRO A 136 6.23 26.49 -10.94
N ASP A 137 7.47 26.10 -11.20
CA ASP A 137 7.89 25.53 -12.49
C ASP A 137 7.81 24.00 -12.54
N MET A 138 7.26 23.36 -11.49
CA MET A 138 7.09 21.91 -11.42
C MET A 138 5.62 21.52 -11.57
N ASP A 139 5.35 20.50 -12.36
CA ASP A 139 4.05 19.83 -12.39
C ASP A 139 4.00 18.75 -11.30
N PHE A 140 2.87 18.67 -10.60
CA PHE A 140 2.66 17.70 -9.51
C PHE A 140 1.49 16.78 -9.82
N HIS A 141 1.70 15.48 -9.72
CA HIS A 141 0.65 14.49 -9.82
C HIS A 141 0.53 13.75 -8.48
N ILE A 142 -0.61 13.84 -7.84
CA ILE A 142 -0.89 13.19 -6.57
C ILE A 142 -1.84 12.02 -6.83
N ARG A 143 -1.40 10.81 -6.50
CA ARG A 143 -2.23 9.60 -6.60
C ARG A 143 -2.74 9.21 -5.22
N TYR A 144 -4.03 8.96 -5.15
CA TYR A 144 -4.67 8.42 -3.95
C TYR A 144 -4.81 6.89 -4.06
N GLY A 145 -4.63 6.22 -2.95
CA GLY A 145 -4.81 4.78 -2.83
C GLY A 145 -4.69 4.32 -1.38
N ASN A 146 -4.95 3.06 -1.11
CA ASN A 146 -4.57 2.48 0.17
C ASN A 146 -3.08 2.12 0.18
N THR A 147 -2.56 1.77 1.35
CA THR A 147 -1.12 1.50 1.52
C THR A 147 -0.62 0.43 0.56
N GLN A 148 -1.36 -0.66 0.40
CA GLN A 148 -0.96 -1.76 -0.49
C GLN A 148 -0.91 -1.32 -1.96
N THR A 149 -1.91 -0.62 -2.45
CA THR A 149 -1.97 -0.09 -3.81
C THR A 149 -0.81 0.88 -4.09
N LEU A 150 -0.53 1.79 -3.15
CA LEU A 150 0.55 2.76 -3.32
C LEU A 150 1.94 2.10 -3.31
N LEU A 151 2.14 1.07 -2.49
CA LEU A 151 3.37 0.29 -2.51
C LEU A 151 3.54 -0.47 -3.83
N THR A 152 2.46 -0.99 -4.41
CA THR A 152 2.49 -1.57 -5.76
C THR A 152 2.90 -0.52 -6.80
N TYR A 153 2.30 0.67 -6.79
CA TYR A 153 2.68 1.76 -7.71
C TYR A 153 4.14 2.19 -7.55
N LEU A 154 4.67 2.13 -6.33
CA LEU A 154 6.07 2.41 -6.06
C LEU A 154 6.99 1.33 -6.64
N CYS A 155 6.65 0.05 -6.48
CA CYS A 155 7.36 -1.07 -7.11
C CYS A 155 7.32 -1.00 -8.64
N GLU A 156 6.22 -0.53 -9.21
CA GLU A 156 6.06 -0.37 -10.66
C GLU A 156 6.75 0.88 -11.21
N GLY A 157 7.30 1.76 -10.35
CA GLY A 157 7.90 3.02 -10.77
C GLY A 157 6.92 4.04 -11.34
N THR A 158 5.61 3.85 -11.11
CA THR A 158 4.56 4.76 -11.57
C THR A 158 4.42 6.00 -10.68
N ILE A 159 4.98 5.95 -9.45
CA ILE A 159 5.13 7.08 -8.53
C ILE A 159 6.57 7.15 -8.03
N ASP A 160 7.05 8.36 -7.73
CA ASP A 160 8.43 8.61 -7.28
C ASP A 160 8.63 8.27 -5.80
N PHE A 161 7.60 8.49 -4.97
CA PHE A 161 7.55 8.11 -3.57
C PHE A 161 6.09 7.98 -3.10
N ALA A 162 5.88 7.40 -1.94
CA ALA A 162 4.57 7.30 -1.31
C ALA A 162 4.63 7.75 0.16
N ILE A 163 3.57 8.40 0.63
CA ILE A 163 3.37 8.69 2.03
C ILE A 163 2.22 7.80 2.52
N VAL A 164 2.57 6.84 3.36
CA VAL A 164 1.68 5.76 3.78
C VAL A 164 1.66 5.60 5.29
N GLU A 165 0.62 4.95 5.78
CA GLU A 165 0.48 4.59 7.18
C GLU A 165 0.30 3.08 7.35
N GLY A 166 0.42 2.62 8.60
CA GLY A 166 0.16 1.25 8.98
C GLY A 166 1.39 0.38 8.99
N TYR A 167 1.14 -0.92 8.93
CA TYR A 167 2.17 -1.94 8.93
C TYR A 167 2.33 -2.51 7.53
N PHE A 168 3.54 -2.51 7.03
CA PHE A 168 3.94 -3.12 5.76
C PHE A 168 5.36 -3.68 5.89
N SER A 169 5.74 -4.63 5.01
CA SER A 169 7.12 -5.10 4.97
C SER A 169 8.00 -3.99 4.38
N GLY A 170 8.95 -3.52 5.18
CA GLY A 170 9.85 -2.43 4.81
C GLY A 170 11.11 -2.87 4.05
N ASP A 171 11.31 -4.19 3.87
CA ASP A 171 12.57 -4.75 3.38
C ASP A 171 12.91 -4.36 1.94
N HIS A 172 11.90 -3.91 1.19
CA HIS A 172 12.01 -3.51 -0.21
C HIS A 172 11.96 -2.00 -0.46
N TYR A 173 11.90 -1.20 0.62
CA TYR A 173 11.72 0.25 0.53
C TYR A 173 12.68 0.99 1.45
N GLU A 174 13.24 2.11 0.98
CA GLU A 174 13.78 3.11 1.90
C GLU A 174 12.61 3.83 2.57
N THR A 175 12.57 3.83 3.89
CA THR A 175 11.48 4.42 4.65
C THR A 175 11.99 5.50 5.59
N ARG A 176 11.24 6.60 5.68
CA ARG A 176 11.47 7.67 6.65
C ARG A 176 10.20 8.00 7.38
N ILE A 177 10.27 8.15 8.70
CA ILE A 177 9.12 8.58 9.50
C ILE A 177 8.85 10.05 9.19
N TYR A 178 7.63 10.33 8.71
CA TYR A 178 7.16 11.69 8.48
C TYR A 178 6.56 12.28 9.75
N LYS A 179 5.65 11.55 10.42
CA LYS A 179 4.95 12.01 11.61
C LYS A 179 4.41 10.84 12.43
N ALA A 180 4.36 10.98 13.75
CA ALA A 180 3.60 10.11 14.63
C ALA A 180 2.21 10.73 14.85
N GLU A 181 1.16 9.93 14.73
CA GLU A 181 -0.23 10.32 14.96
C GLU A 181 -0.91 9.40 15.95
N GLU A 182 -1.80 9.96 16.76
CA GLU A 182 -2.64 9.20 17.68
C GLU A 182 -3.68 8.40 16.89
N TYR A 183 -3.90 7.15 17.29
CA TYR A 183 -4.90 6.26 16.72
C TYR A 183 -5.92 5.93 17.81
N ILE A 184 -7.18 6.31 17.63
CA ILE A 184 -8.20 6.36 18.66
C ILE A 184 -9.47 5.63 18.23
N ALA A 185 -10.23 5.14 19.21
CA ALA A 185 -11.62 4.74 19.02
C ALA A 185 -12.49 6.01 18.94
N VAL A 186 -13.48 6.00 18.07
CA VAL A 186 -14.35 7.16 17.80
C VAL A 186 -15.80 6.70 17.69
N ALA A 187 -16.69 7.46 18.33
CA ALA A 187 -18.13 7.31 18.23
C ALA A 187 -18.81 8.68 18.11
N SER A 188 -20.12 8.69 17.81
CA SER A 188 -20.93 9.90 17.97
C SER A 188 -20.90 10.37 19.44
N ALA A 189 -20.99 11.68 19.66
CA ALA A 189 -21.15 12.23 21.02
C ALA A 189 -22.46 11.77 21.68
N ASP A 190 -23.47 11.45 20.87
CA ASP A 190 -24.79 10.98 21.33
C ASP A 190 -24.87 9.46 21.40
N HIS A 191 -23.76 8.74 21.12
CA HIS A 191 -23.74 7.28 21.08
C HIS A 191 -23.99 6.66 22.43
N THR A 192 -24.96 5.73 22.48
CA THR A 192 -25.26 4.97 23.68
C THR A 192 -24.70 3.55 23.53
N PHE A 193 -23.62 3.26 24.27
CA PHE A 193 -22.99 1.95 24.26
C PHE A 193 -23.91 0.90 24.91
N GLU A 194 -23.98 -0.29 24.32
CA GLU A 194 -24.72 -1.42 24.91
C GLU A 194 -24.17 -1.83 26.29
N ASN A 195 -22.86 -1.66 26.51
CA ASN A 195 -22.19 -2.00 27.75
C ASN A 195 -21.30 -0.85 28.21
N SER A 196 -20.97 -0.80 29.52
CA SER A 196 -19.92 0.09 30.02
C SER A 196 -18.57 -0.26 29.38
N VAL A 197 -17.93 0.70 28.72
CA VAL A 197 -16.68 0.47 27.99
C VAL A 197 -15.50 0.61 28.92
N HIS A 198 -14.82 -0.49 29.19
CA HIS A 198 -13.57 -0.54 29.97
C HIS A 198 -12.41 -1.14 29.15
N SER A 199 -12.72 -1.79 28.04
CA SER A 199 -11.73 -2.48 27.20
C SER A 199 -12.21 -2.57 25.74
N LEU A 200 -11.27 -2.93 24.84
CA LEU A 200 -11.61 -3.21 23.43
C LEU A 200 -12.66 -4.33 23.28
N LYS A 201 -12.70 -5.27 24.23
CA LYS A 201 -13.66 -6.37 24.18
C LYS A 201 -15.10 -5.88 24.35
N ASP A 202 -15.32 -4.84 25.14
CA ASP A 202 -16.65 -4.30 25.40
C ASP A 202 -17.23 -3.60 24.14
N LEU A 203 -16.36 -3.19 23.22
CA LEU A 203 -16.74 -2.58 21.94
C LEU A 203 -17.17 -3.61 20.88
N THR A 204 -17.02 -4.90 21.10
CA THR A 204 -17.35 -5.91 20.09
C THR A 204 -18.85 -6.11 19.88
N SER A 205 -19.69 -5.65 20.79
CA SER A 205 -21.15 -5.58 20.62
C SER A 205 -21.57 -4.51 19.60
N GLU A 206 -20.75 -3.48 19.42
CA GLU A 206 -21.06 -2.35 18.56
C GLU A 206 -20.85 -2.69 17.07
N ARG A 207 -21.47 -1.90 16.19
CA ARG A 207 -21.20 -1.96 14.75
C ARG A 207 -19.88 -1.27 14.45
N LEU A 208 -18.93 -2.00 13.87
CA LEU A 208 -17.65 -1.47 13.46
C LEU A 208 -17.70 -0.94 12.01
N LEU A 209 -17.47 0.35 11.84
CA LEU A 209 -17.21 0.97 10.55
C LEU A 209 -15.69 0.86 10.29
N ILE A 210 -15.30 0.06 9.31
CA ILE A 210 -13.89 -0.29 9.09
C ILE A 210 -13.48 0.00 7.66
N ARG A 211 -12.20 0.33 7.48
CA ARG A 211 -11.59 0.49 6.16
C ARG A 211 -11.45 -0.86 5.44
N GLU A 212 -11.30 -0.77 4.13
CA GLU A 212 -11.09 -1.91 3.23
C GLU A 212 -9.79 -2.66 3.51
N HIS A 213 -9.66 -3.85 2.94
CA HIS A 213 -8.41 -4.60 2.92
C HIS A 213 -7.32 -3.83 2.15
N GLY A 214 -6.07 -3.90 2.65
CA GLY A 214 -4.95 -3.13 2.11
C GLY A 214 -4.80 -1.73 2.71
N SER A 215 -5.79 -1.23 3.46
CA SER A 215 -5.70 0.02 4.21
C SER A 215 -4.73 -0.10 5.39
N GLY A 216 -3.82 0.86 5.51
CA GLY A 216 -2.92 0.98 6.66
C GLY A 216 -3.65 1.21 7.97
N THR A 217 -4.72 2.00 7.96
CA THR A 217 -5.60 2.24 9.11
C THR A 217 -6.20 0.92 9.62
N ARG A 218 -6.73 0.08 8.71
CA ARG A 218 -7.24 -1.26 9.07
C ARG A 218 -6.13 -2.18 9.59
N ALA A 219 -4.95 -2.14 8.98
CA ALA A 219 -3.82 -2.97 9.40
C ALA A 219 -3.41 -2.69 10.86
N ILE A 220 -3.46 -1.43 11.30
CA ILE A 220 -3.21 -1.05 12.69
C ILE A 220 -4.24 -1.67 13.64
N LEU A 221 -5.53 -1.53 13.33
CA LEU A 221 -6.59 -2.14 14.14
C LEU A 221 -6.43 -3.65 14.21
N THR A 222 -6.26 -4.31 13.07
CA THR A 222 -6.11 -5.77 13.00
C THR A 222 -4.93 -6.25 13.87
N LYS A 223 -3.79 -5.56 13.81
CA LYS A 223 -2.62 -5.89 14.63
C LYS A 223 -2.87 -5.62 16.11
N THR A 224 -3.53 -4.51 16.44
CA THR A 224 -3.87 -4.16 17.82
C THR A 224 -4.80 -5.19 18.45
N LEU A 225 -5.83 -5.63 17.71
CA LEU A 225 -6.74 -6.70 18.13
C LEU A 225 -5.99 -8.02 18.32
N ALA A 226 -5.13 -8.40 17.38
CA ALA A 226 -4.35 -9.64 17.46
C ALA A 226 -3.44 -9.68 18.72
N LEU A 227 -2.83 -8.57 19.12
CA LEU A 227 -2.06 -8.45 20.37
C LEU A 227 -2.90 -8.67 21.64
N LYS A 228 -4.22 -8.56 21.51
CA LYS A 228 -5.21 -8.83 22.58
C LYS A 228 -5.91 -10.17 22.40
N ASN A 229 -5.43 -11.04 21.51
CA ASN A 229 -6.08 -12.30 21.09
C ASN A 229 -7.50 -12.10 20.57
N MET A 230 -7.71 -10.99 19.86
CA MET A 230 -8.98 -10.62 19.23
C MET A 230 -8.79 -10.45 17.72
N SER A 231 -9.91 -10.41 17.01
CA SER A 231 -9.95 -10.18 15.57
C SER A 231 -11.12 -9.28 15.18
N VAL A 232 -11.08 -8.75 13.96
CA VAL A 232 -12.21 -7.98 13.39
C VAL A 232 -13.50 -8.80 13.36
N LYS A 233 -13.42 -10.14 13.29
CA LYS A 233 -14.58 -11.05 13.28
C LYS A 233 -15.30 -11.14 14.62
N ASP A 234 -14.69 -10.67 15.69
CA ASP A 234 -15.31 -10.67 17.03
C ASP A 234 -16.34 -9.54 17.16
N PHE A 235 -16.31 -8.55 16.28
CA PHE A 235 -17.36 -7.53 16.21
C PHE A 235 -18.65 -8.09 15.62
N ARG A 236 -19.77 -7.79 16.27
CA ARG A 236 -21.09 -8.32 15.92
C ARG A 236 -21.55 -7.92 14.51
N HIS A 237 -21.27 -6.70 14.11
CA HIS A 237 -21.61 -6.15 12.80
C HIS A 237 -20.46 -5.36 12.21
N LEU A 238 -20.26 -5.49 10.89
CA LEU A 238 -19.21 -4.78 10.16
C LEU A 238 -19.81 -4.02 8.99
N VAL A 239 -19.30 -2.82 8.75
CA VAL A 239 -19.50 -2.07 7.52
C VAL A 239 -18.12 -1.71 6.98
N GLU A 240 -17.74 -2.27 5.82
CA GLU A 240 -16.47 -2.01 5.17
C GLU A 240 -16.62 -0.83 4.22
N ILE A 241 -15.76 0.18 4.35
CA ILE A 241 -15.86 1.46 3.63
C ILE A 241 -14.47 1.93 3.21
N GLU A 242 -14.28 2.20 1.91
CA GLU A 242 -13.00 2.67 1.38
C GLU A 242 -12.74 4.16 1.67
N ASN A 243 -13.79 4.97 1.72
CA ASN A 243 -13.68 6.42 1.88
C ASN A 243 -13.75 6.83 3.35
N ILE A 244 -12.70 7.50 3.83
CA ILE A 244 -12.59 7.97 5.22
C ILE A 244 -13.65 9.03 5.57
N HIS A 245 -13.98 9.92 4.63
CA HIS A 245 -14.98 10.96 4.84
C HIS A 245 -16.38 10.35 5.05
N THR A 246 -16.71 9.28 4.30
CA THR A 246 -17.95 8.52 4.50
C THR A 246 -18.00 7.90 5.90
N ILE A 247 -16.89 7.33 6.40
CA ILE A 247 -16.82 6.80 7.77
C ILE A 247 -17.12 7.92 8.78
N VAL A 248 -16.46 9.07 8.67
CA VAL A 248 -16.66 10.21 9.57
C VAL A 248 -18.11 10.71 9.53
N THR A 249 -18.73 10.76 8.36
CA THR A 249 -20.12 11.15 8.20
C THR A 249 -21.06 10.17 8.90
N LEU A 250 -20.88 8.86 8.70
CA LEU A 250 -21.69 7.83 9.34
C LEU A 250 -21.51 7.79 10.87
N LEU A 251 -20.30 8.10 11.36
CA LEU A 251 -20.08 8.26 12.82
C LEU A 251 -20.91 9.39 13.40
N LYS A 252 -20.99 10.54 12.71
CA LYS A 252 -21.81 11.68 13.15
C LYS A 252 -23.31 11.37 13.16
N GLU A 253 -23.77 10.47 12.29
CA GLU A 253 -25.15 9.98 12.22
C GLU A 253 -25.38 8.76 13.16
N ASP A 254 -24.48 8.50 14.08
CA ASP A 254 -24.52 7.41 15.06
C ASP A 254 -24.77 6.02 14.44
N CYS A 255 -24.10 5.75 13.30
CA CYS A 255 -24.22 4.46 12.62
C CYS A 255 -23.33 3.35 13.20
N GLY A 256 -22.53 3.65 14.22
CA GLY A 256 -21.62 2.72 14.88
C GLY A 256 -20.33 3.39 15.37
N ILE A 257 -19.29 2.60 15.56
CA ILE A 257 -17.97 3.07 16.03
C ILE A 257 -16.88 2.82 14.97
N SER A 258 -15.78 3.51 15.08
CA SER A 258 -14.61 3.27 14.24
C SER A 258 -13.30 3.47 15.02
N PHE A 259 -12.18 3.08 14.40
CA PHE A 259 -10.84 3.34 14.89
C PHE A 259 -10.07 4.10 13.82
N LEU A 260 -9.70 5.32 14.11
CA LEU A 260 -9.14 6.26 13.14
C LEU A 260 -7.94 7.02 13.71
N TYR A 261 -7.17 7.63 12.84
CA TYR A 261 -6.22 8.65 13.27
C TYR A 261 -6.97 9.88 13.75
N LYS A 262 -6.56 10.41 14.89
CA LYS A 262 -7.15 11.61 15.49
C LYS A 262 -7.20 12.80 14.53
N ALA A 263 -6.19 12.94 13.68
CA ALA A 263 -6.14 13.97 12.66
C ALA A 263 -7.37 13.94 11.71
N ALA A 264 -7.93 12.76 11.44
CA ALA A 264 -9.09 12.63 10.55
C ALA A 264 -10.40 13.12 11.16
N VAL A 265 -10.47 13.24 12.48
CA VAL A 265 -11.68 13.61 13.25
C VAL A 265 -11.45 14.82 14.17
N GLU A 266 -10.31 15.48 14.06
CA GLU A 266 -9.91 16.55 14.97
C GLU A 266 -10.91 17.70 15.00
N GLN A 267 -11.51 18.05 13.86
CA GLN A 267 -12.52 19.11 13.79
C GLN A 267 -13.82 18.70 14.47
N GLU A 268 -14.25 17.48 14.28
CA GLU A 268 -15.45 16.90 14.87
C GLU A 268 -15.32 16.75 16.39
N LEU A 269 -14.15 16.32 16.87
CA LEU A 269 -13.83 16.27 18.31
C LEU A 269 -13.85 17.67 18.93
N LYS A 270 -13.29 18.70 18.25
CA LYS A 270 -13.32 20.09 18.72
C LYS A 270 -14.74 20.68 18.75
N LYS A 271 -15.62 20.25 17.84
CA LYS A 271 -17.03 20.65 17.79
C LYS A 271 -17.90 19.88 18.79
N GLY A 272 -17.37 18.82 19.39
CA GLY A 272 -18.12 17.94 20.29
C GLY A 272 -19.18 17.08 19.59
N THR A 273 -19.06 16.86 18.27
CA THR A 273 -19.98 15.98 17.51
C THR A 273 -19.51 14.52 17.53
N LEU A 274 -18.22 14.28 17.78
CA LEU A 274 -17.61 12.97 18.00
C LEU A 274 -16.83 12.96 19.32
N VAL A 275 -16.70 11.76 19.89
CA VAL A 275 -15.94 11.48 21.10
C VAL A 275 -14.99 10.33 20.89
#